data_66b8e913171c31444769826462e86dbf
#
_entry.id   66b8e913171c31444769826462e86dbf
#
_cell.length_a   1.000
_cell.length_b   1.000
_cell.length_c   1.000
_cell.angle_alpha   90.00
_cell.angle_beta   90.00
_cell.angle_gamma   90.00
#
_symmetry.space_group_name_H-M   'P 1'
#
loop_
_entity.id
_entity.type
_entity.pdbx_description
1 polymer ?
#
loop_
_entity_poly.entity_id
_entity_poly.type
_entity_poly.pdbx_seq_one_letter_code
_entity_poly.pdbx_strand_id
1 'polypeptide(L)'
;MGVTIKIKGKQDSNEYKDAIVLKEIFEEELRKSPNTNGEILILSNVTLFGQETKDVDIIVIGKFDKFSMNIKTKSKTPKNECPQENRNLFINDFCFVIETKLHSADKIKLEGTTLLVRYNDKLHDVTTQSENQKYSLKNYFEDRLKFSPYM
;
A
#
# COMPACT_ATOMS: atom_id res chain seq x y z
N MET A 1 4.62 -23.61 9.16
CA MET A 1 5.21 -22.50 8.42
C MET A 1 4.06 -21.54 8.12
N GLY A 2 4.31 -20.28 7.96
CA GLY A 2 3.29 -19.24 7.77
C GLY A 2 3.93 -17.93 7.35
N VAL A 3 3.15 -16.85 7.34
CA VAL A 3 3.68 -15.52 7.02
C VAL A 3 4.16 -14.85 8.30
N THR A 4 5.39 -14.34 8.27
CA THR A 4 5.96 -13.55 9.36
C THR A 4 5.79 -12.07 9.05
N ILE A 5 5.22 -11.28 9.96
CA ILE A 5 5.03 -9.84 9.79
C ILE A 5 5.88 -9.10 10.82
N LYS A 6 6.77 -8.23 10.34
CA LYS A 6 7.66 -7.42 11.16
C LYS A 6 7.36 -5.93 10.98
N ILE A 7 7.39 -5.16 12.06
CA ILE A 7 7.29 -3.69 12.01
C ILE A 7 8.63 -3.11 12.43
N LYS A 8 9.07 -2.08 11.70
CA LYS A 8 10.22 -1.24 12.06
C LYS A 8 9.86 0.23 11.91
N GLY A 9 10.32 1.07 12.82
CA GLY A 9 10.12 2.51 12.81
C GLY A 9 10.18 3.11 14.20
N LYS A 10 9.80 4.38 14.30
CA LYS A 10 9.80 5.13 15.55
C LYS A 10 8.52 4.79 16.34
N GLN A 11 8.65 4.03 17.43
CA GLN A 11 7.53 3.44 18.20
C GLN A 11 6.53 4.47 18.76
N ASP A 12 6.98 5.71 19.02
CA ASP A 12 6.11 6.75 19.56
C ASP A 12 5.34 7.55 18.50
N SER A 13 5.56 7.27 17.21
CA SER A 13 4.90 7.97 16.12
C SER A 13 3.47 7.45 15.87
N ASN A 14 2.64 8.29 15.27
CA ASN A 14 1.29 7.87 14.86
C ASN A 14 1.35 6.83 13.73
N GLU A 15 2.29 6.99 12.80
CA GLU A 15 2.53 6.06 11.70
C GLU A 15 2.91 4.66 12.19
N TYR A 16 3.59 4.57 13.36
CA TYR A 16 3.88 3.27 13.97
C TYR A 16 2.62 2.61 14.57
N LYS A 17 1.73 3.40 15.15
CA LYS A 17 0.42 2.90 15.64
C LYS A 17 -0.43 2.41 14.48
N ASP A 18 -0.46 3.15 13.37
CA ASP A 18 -1.15 2.75 12.14
C ASP A 18 -0.53 1.48 11.53
N ALA A 19 0.79 1.33 11.60
CA ALA A 19 1.49 0.11 11.19
C ALA A 19 1.10 -1.11 12.04
N ILE A 20 0.80 -0.95 13.33
CA ILE A 20 0.28 -2.02 14.19
C ILE A 20 -1.10 -2.45 13.71
N VAL A 21 -2.00 -1.51 13.47
CA VAL A 21 -3.35 -1.81 12.94
C VAL A 21 -3.26 -2.52 11.59
N LEU A 22 -2.37 -2.05 10.72
CA LEU A 22 -2.14 -2.67 9.42
C LEU A 22 -1.62 -4.11 9.54
N LYS A 23 -0.72 -4.36 10.50
CA LYS A 23 -0.26 -5.72 10.80
C LYS A 23 -1.41 -6.63 11.23
N GLU A 24 -2.29 -6.16 12.10
CA GLU A 24 -3.46 -6.93 12.55
C GLU A 24 -4.39 -7.29 11.37
N ILE A 25 -4.62 -6.35 10.45
CA ILE A 25 -5.39 -6.58 9.22
C ILE A 25 -4.74 -7.66 8.36
N PHE A 26 -3.42 -7.59 8.13
CA PHE A 26 -2.71 -8.62 7.38
C PHE A 26 -2.76 -9.98 8.08
N GLU A 27 -2.59 -10.04 9.39
CA GLU A 27 -2.65 -11.28 10.14
C GLU A 27 -4.05 -11.93 10.05
N GLU A 28 -5.11 -11.13 10.08
CA GLU A 28 -6.49 -11.62 9.94
C GLU A 28 -6.73 -12.16 8.54
N GLU A 29 -6.35 -11.42 7.50
CA GLU A 29 -6.57 -11.84 6.11
C GLU A 29 -5.72 -13.07 5.74
N LEU A 30 -4.48 -13.13 6.18
CA LEU A 30 -3.59 -14.26 5.90
C LEU A 30 -3.98 -15.55 6.62
N ARG A 31 -4.71 -15.47 7.75
CA ARG A 31 -5.30 -16.66 8.39
C ARG A 31 -6.28 -17.39 7.46
N LYS A 32 -6.90 -16.69 6.51
CA LYS A 32 -7.78 -17.29 5.50
C LYS A 32 -7.02 -18.08 4.43
N SER A 33 -5.69 -17.97 4.40
CA SER A 33 -4.80 -18.63 3.44
C SER A 33 -3.68 -19.40 4.16
N PRO A 34 -3.99 -20.47 4.91
CA PRO A 34 -3.07 -21.12 5.85
C PRO A 34 -1.84 -21.77 5.18
N ASN A 35 -1.90 -22.01 3.88
CA ASN A 35 -0.79 -22.59 3.10
C ASN A 35 0.17 -21.56 2.51
N THR A 36 -0.03 -20.27 2.82
CA THR A 36 0.85 -19.20 2.37
C THR A 36 2.06 -19.10 3.30
N ASN A 37 3.25 -19.10 2.73
CA ASN A 37 4.49 -18.82 3.43
C ASN A 37 5.09 -17.51 2.90
N GLY A 38 5.74 -16.77 3.77
CA GLY A 38 6.40 -15.55 3.33
C GLY A 38 6.76 -14.61 4.48
N GLU A 39 7.16 -13.43 4.08
CA GLU A 39 7.50 -12.34 5.01
C GLU A 39 6.86 -11.04 4.56
N ILE A 40 6.39 -10.26 5.52
CA ILE A 40 5.96 -8.86 5.31
C ILE A 40 6.77 -7.98 6.26
N LEU A 41 7.37 -6.94 5.72
CA LEU A 41 8.03 -5.89 6.47
C LEU A 41 7.24 -4.59 6.33
N ILE A 42 6.81 -4.03 7.44
CA ILE A 42 6.13 -2.74 7.52
C ILE A 42 7.13 -1.75 8.12
N LEU A 43 7.46 -0.73 7.35
CA LEU A 43 8.34 0.37 7.78
C LEU A 43 7.49 1.60 8.01
N SER A 44 7.54 2.19 9.20
CA SER A 44 6.83 3.43 9.51
C SER A 44 7.77 4.59 9.69
N ASN A 45 7.34 5.79 9.32
CA ASN A 45 8.08 7.04 9.43
C ASN A 45 9.45 6.96 8.74
N VAL A 46 9.45 6.73 7.42
CA VAL A 46 10.66 6.47 6.63
C VAL A 46 11.12 7.75 5.95
N THR A 47 12.42 8.08 6.08
CA THR A 47 13.03 9.19 5.36
C THR A 47 13.83 8.68 4.16
N LEU A 48 13.47 9.11 2.97
CA LEU A 48 14.15 8.79 1.70
C LEU A 48 15.18 9.87 1.39
N PHE A 49 16.42 9.68 1.81
CA PHE A 49 17.48 10.66 1.60
C PHE A 49 17.81 10.85 0.12
N GLY A 50 17.87 12.11 -0.32
CA GLY A 50 18.19 12.49 -1.70
C GLY A 50 16.98 12.55 -2.62
N GLN A 51 15.78 12.31 -2.13
CA GLN A 51 14.53 12.44 -2.88
C GLN A 51 13.82 13.77 -2.60
N GLU A 52 13.00 14.24 -3.55
CA GLU A 52 12.19 15.45 -3.40
C GLU A 52 11.16 15.30 -2.28
N THR A 53 10.35 14.23 -2.32
CA THR A 53 9.49 13.84 -1.21
C THR A 53 10.27 12.89 -0.31
N LYS A 54 10.72 13.41 0.83
CA LYS A 54 11.62 12.67 1.74
C LYS A 54 10.87 11.76 2.69
N ASP A 55 9.74 12.23 3.20
CA ASP A 55 9.03 11.55 4.28
C ASP A 55 7.91 10.68 3.71
N VAL A 56 7.95 9.41 4.07
CA VAL A 56 6.94 8.42 3.72
C VAL A 56 6.39 7.83 5.01
N ASP A 57 5.07 7.87 5.19
CA ASP A 57 4.43 7.46 6.42
C ASP A 57 4.63 5.95 6.66
N ILE A 58 4.23 5.14 5.69
CA ILE A 58 4.41 3.69 5.77
C ILE A 58 4.84 3.12 4.42
N ILE A 59 5.83 2.23 4.46
CA ILE A 59 6.22 1.38 3.34
C ILE A 59 5.95 -0.07 3.73
N VAL A 60 5.27 -0.81 2.87
CA VAL A 60 5.03 -2.24 3.05
C VAL A 60 5.76 -3.01 1.95
N ILE A 61 6.62 -3.91 2.37
CA ILE A 61 7.36 -4.81 1.49
C ILE A 61 6.98 -6.24 1.85
N GLY A 62 6.57 -7.02 0.88
CA GLY A 62 6.21 -8.42 1.11
C GLY A 62 6.82 -9.34 0.07
N LYS A 63 7.08 -10.56 0.52
CA LYS A 63 7.53 -11.67 -0.31
C LYS A 63 6.78 -12.93 0.09
N PHE A 64 6.16 -13.59 -0.89
CA PHE A 64 5.43 -14.84 -0.70
C PHE A 64 5.98 -15.95 -1.59
N ASP A 65 6.00 -17.17 -1.08
CA ASP A 65 6.46 -18.33 -1.86
C ASP A 65 5.42 -18.80 -2.89
N LYS A 66 4.14 -18.71 -2.58
CA LYS A 66 3.03 -19.14 -3.47
C LYS A 66 1.71 -18.54 -3.01
N PHE A 67 1.59 -17.23 -3.01
CA PHE A 67 0.31 -16.61 -2.69
C PHE A 67 -0.52 -16.39 -3.95
N SER A 68 -1.75 -16.87 -3.96
CA SER A 68 -2.70 -16.59 -5.03
C SER A 68 -4.03 -16.13 -4.46
N MET A 69 -4.64 -15.16 -5.11
CA MET A 69 -5.97 -14.68 -4.79
C MET A 69 -6.86 -14.68 -6.03
N ASN A 70 -8.13 -15.02 -5.83
CA ASN A 70 -9.12 -14.99 -6.88
C ASN A 70 -9.76 -13.61 -6.95
N ILE A 71 -9.62 -12.93 -8.06
CA ILE A 71 -10.21 -11.60 -8.29
C ILE A 71 -11.33 -11.69 -9.32
N LYS A 72 -12.46 -11.04 -9.01
CA LYS A 72 -13.56 -10.87 -9.95
C LYS A 72 -13.32 -9.61 -10.77
N THR A 73 -13.06 -9.74 -12.04
CA THR A 73 -12.93 -8.60 -12.95
C THR A 73 -14.24 -8.34 -13.69
N LYS A 74 -14.65 -7.06 -13.73
CA LYS A 74 -15.72 -6.62 -14.63
C LYS A 74 -15.09 -6.18 -15.94
N SER A 75 -15.38 -6.86 -17.04
CA SER A 75 -14.98 -6.39 -18.36
C SER A 75 -15.76 -5.12 -18.72
N LYS A 76 -15.06 -4.07 -19.13
CA LYS A 76 -15.67 -2.82 -19.63
C LYS A 76 -15.91 -2.95 -21.15
N THR A 77 -16.92 -3.70 -21.55
CA THR A 77 -17.44 -3.61 -22.93
C THR A 77 -18.78 -2.87 -22.93
N PRO A 78 -18.99 -1.91 -23.89
CA PRO A 78 -20.17 -1.02 -23.86
C PRO A 78 -21.49 -1.65 -24.26
N LYS A 79 -21.54 -2.93 -24.60
CA LYS A 79 -22.74 -3.61 -25.06
C LYS A 79 -22.84 -5.00 -24.43
N ASN A 80 -23.91 -5.18 -23.64
CA ASN A 80 -24.40 -6.42 -23.04
C ASN A 80 -23.60 -7.00 -21.86
N GLU A 81 -24.34 -7.51 -20.90
CA GLU A 81 -23.92 -8.17 -19.67
C GLU A 81 -22.60 -8.92 -19.80
N CYS A 82 -21.56 -8.33 -19.23
CA CYS A 82 -20.25 -8.95 -19.27
C CYS A 82 -20.17 -10.05 -18.23
N PRO A 83 -19.82 -11.28 -18.62
CA PRO A 83 -19.55 -12.34 -17.66
C PRO A 83 -18.45 -11.88 -16.70
N GLN A 84 -18.70 -12.05 -15.40
CA GLN A 84 -17.65 -11.86 -14.39
C GLN A 84 -16.60 -12.94 -14.62
N GLU A 85 -15.42 -12.55 -15.09
CA GLU A 85 -14.31 -13.47 -15.19
C GLU A 85 -13.61 -13.57 -13.85
N ASN A 86 -13.49 -14.79 -13.34
CA ASN A 86 -12.61 -15.07 -12.20
C ASN A 86 -11.18 -15.21 -12.72
N ARG A 87 -10.28 -14.39 -12.21
CA ARG A 87 -8.85 -14.48 -12.51
C ARG A 87 -8.06 -14.77 -11.26
N ASN A 88 -7.13 -15.70 -11.35
CA ASN A 88 -6.17 -15.94 -10.29
C ASN A 88 -5.00 -14.95 -10.45
N LEU A 89 -4.80 -14.12 -9.43
CA LEU A 89 -3.64 -13.27 -9.31
C LEU A 89 -2.61 -13.98 -8.44
N PHE A 90 -1.40 -14.17 -8.96
CA PHE A 90 -0.27 -14.68 -8.20
C PHE A 90 0.58 -13.51 -7.72
N ILE A 91 0.86 -13.48 -6.43
CA ILE A 91 1.68 -12.44 -5.81
C ILE A 91 2.90 -13.12 -5.20
N ASN A 92 4.08 -12.81 -5.73
CA ASN A 92 5.35 -13.28 -5.18
C ASN A 92 5.99 -12.19 -4.32
N ASP A 93 6.13 -11.00 -4.91
CA ASP A 93 6.74 -9.85 -4.26
C ASP A 93 5.87 -8.61 -4.46
N PHE A 94 5.85 -7.73 -3.48
CA PHE A 94 5.19 -6.44 -3.60
C PHE A 94 5.88 -5.38 -2.75
N CYS A 95 5.77 -4.14 -3.18
CA CYS A 95 6.15 -2.97 -2.42
C CYS A 95 5.15 -1.86 -2.70
N PHE A 96 4.60 -1.24 -1.67
CA PHE A 96 3.72 -0.10 -1.81
C PHE A 96 3.88 0.88 -0.64
N VAL A 97 3.48 2.12 -0.87
CA VAL A 97 3.45 3.18 0.13
C VAL A 97 2.01 3.39 0.60
N ILE A 98 1.87 3.77 1.86
CA ILE A 98 0.59 4.16 2.45
C ILE A 98 0.79 5.54 3.09
N GLU A 99 -0.01 6.49 2.69
CA GLU A 99 -0.16 7.78 3.33
C GLU A 99 -1.24 7.68 4.40
N THR A 100 -0.93 8.06 5.63
CA THR A 100 -1.87 8.01 6.75
C THR A 100 -2.45 9.38 7.03
N LYS A 101 -3.74 9.45 7.35
CA LYS A 101 -4.42 10.72 7.65
C LYS A 101 -5.30 10.57 8.89
N LEU A 102 -5.02 11.38 9.90
CA LEU A 102 -5.80 11.46 11.13
C LEU A 102 -7.06 12.32 10.94
N HIS A 103 -7.99 11.83 10.12
CA HIS A 103 -9.24 12.52 9.87
C HIS A 103 -10.45 11.62 10.04
N SER A 104 -11.54 12.21 10.55
CA SER A 104 -12.83 11.54 10.58
C SER A 104 -13.38 11.38 9.15
N ALA A 105 -14.16 10.32 8.92
CA ALA A 105 -14.67 9.97 7.58
C ALA A 105 -15.51 11.07 6.92
N ASP A 106 -16.16 11.93 7.71
CA ASP A 106 -16.94 13.10 7.24
C ASP A 106 -16.08 14.19 6.56
N LYS A 107 -14.77 14.18 6.81
CA LYS A 107 -13.80 15.10 6.19
C LYS A 107 -13.18 14.57 4.91
N ILE A 108 -13.53 13.35 4.53
CA ILE A 108 -12.97 12.69 3.36
C ILE A 108 -14.00 12.70 2.24
N LYS A 109 -13.59 13.11 1.02
CA LYS A 109 -14.41 13.11 -0.17
C LYS A 109 -13.67 12.45 -1.33
N LEU A 110 -14.33 11.55 -2.04
CA LEU A 110 -13.80 10.96 -3.27
C LEU A 110 -14.48 11.64 -4.48
N GLU A 111 -13.68 12.25 -5.35
CA GLU A 111 -14.11 12.81 -6.62
C GLU A 111 -13.44 12.11 -7.79
N GLY A 112 -14.16 11.23 -8.47
CA GLY A 112 -13.56 10.35 -9.50
C GLY A 112 -12.51 9.42 -8.89
N THR A 113 -11.24 9.65 -9.22
CA THR A 113 -10.07 8.94 -8.67
C THR A 113 -9.29 9.76 -7.63
N THR A 114 -9.72 10.99 -7.36
CA THR A 114 -9.03 11.92 -6.47
C THR A 114 -9.62 11.87 -5.06
N LEU A 115 -8.78 11.59 -4.08
CA LEU A 115 -9.15 11.64 -2.67
C LEU A 115 -8.84 13.02 -2.11
N LEU A 116 -9.88 13.69 -1.62
CA LEU A 116 -9.81 15.01 -1.03
C LEU A 116 -10.03 14.91 0.48
N VAL A 117 -9.23 15.65 1.25
CA VAL A 117 -9.37 15.73 2.71
C VAL A 117 -9.57 17.19 3.11
N ARG A 118 -10.53 17.46 4.00
CA ARG A 118 -10.82 18.81 4.48
C ARG A 118 -9.94 19.18 5.67
N TYR A 119 -9.13 20.23 5.47
CA TYR A 119 -8.34 20.90 6.51
C TYR A 119 -8.72 22.38 6.57
N ASN A 120 -8.98 22.92 7.74
CA ASN A 120 -9.26 24.34 7.93
C ASN A 120 -10.23 24.87 6.85
N ASP A 121 -11.36 24.18 6.66
CA ASP A 121 -12.44 24.49 5.68
C ASP A 121 -12.01 24.45 4.19
N LYS A 122 -10.80 23.99 3.88
CA LYS A 122 -10.34 23.78 2.51
C LYS A 122 -10.19 22.29 2.20
N LEU A 123 -10.51 21.93 0.96
CA LEU A 123 -10.24 20.58 0.43
C LEU A 123 -8.81 20.53 -0.12
N HIS A 124 -8.06 19.51 0.28
CA HIS A 124 -6.70 19.23 -0.16
C HIS A 124 -6.66 17.89 -0.89
N ASP A 125 -6.02 17.87 -2.04
CA ASP A 125 -5.76 16.64 -2.79
C ASP A 125 -4.65 15.85 -2.12
N VAL A 126 -5.00 14.68 -1.58
CA VAL A 126 -4.03 13.75 -0.96
C VAL A 126 -3.61 12.64 -1.90
N THR A 127 -4.27 12.50 -3.06
CA THR A 127 -3.87 11.53 -4.10
C THR A 127 -2.52 11.90 -4.67
N THR A 128 -2.32 13.17 -5.01
CA THR A 128 -1.05 13.69 -5.52
C THR A 128 0.08 13.48 -4.52
N GLN A 129 -0.18 13.65 -3.22
CA GLN A 129 0.84 13.40 -2.19
C GLN A 129 1.26 11.92 -2.18
N SER A 130 0.31 10.99 -2.21
CA SER A 130 0.59 9.55 -2.27
C SER A 130 1.34 9.15 -3.54
N GLU A 131 0.99 9.74 -4.68
CA GLU A 131 1.72 9.52 -5.94
C GLU A 131 3.16 10.02 -5.85
N ASN A 132 3.41 11.20 -5.29
CA ASN A 132 4.75 11.74 -5.10
C ASN A 132 5.61 10.83 -4.20
N GLN A 133 5.05 10.31 -3.12
CA GLN A 133 5.75 9.34 -2.26
C GLN A 133 6.10 8.05 -3.01
N LYS A 134 5.16 7.52 -3.80
CA LYS A 134 5.39 6.34 -4.63
C LYS A 134 6.55 6.55 -5.62
N TYR A 135 6.56 7.69 -6.32
CA TYR A 135 7.63 8.00 -7.27
C TYR A 135 8.96 8.26 -6.57
N SER A 136 8.97 8.91 -5.42
CA SER A 136 10.17 9.09 -4.62
C SER A 136 10.76 7.76 -4.15
N LEU A 137 9.92 6.81 -3.71
CA LEU A 137 10.38 5.48 -3.35
C LEU A 137 10.97 4.73 -4.57
N LYS A 138 10.29 4.80 -5.73
CA LYS A 138 10.80 4.22 -6.97
C LYS A 138 12.17 4.80 -7.32
N ASN A 139 12.31 6.11 -7.37
CA ASN A 139 13.58 6.79 -7.69
C ASN A 139 14.67 6.41 -6.68
N TYR A 140 14.33 6.32 -5.40
CA TYR A 140 15.26 5.87 -4.37
C TYR A 140 15.81 4.47 -4.66
N PHE A 141 14.97 3.54 -5.09
CA PHE A 141 15.40 2.20 -5.46
C PHE A 141 16.28 2.20 -6.72
N GLU A 142 15.94 3.00 -7.73
CA GLU A 142 16.74 3.13 -8.95
C GLU A 142 18.12 3.76 -8.65
N ASP A 143 18.16 4.84 -7.88
CA ASP A 143 19.38 5.60 -7.62
C ASP A 143 20.33 4.89 -6.65
N ARG A 144 19.79 4.29 -5.58
CA ARG A 144 20.57 3.75 -4.47
C ARG A 144 20.83 2.26 -4.56
N LEU A 145 19.86 1.50 -5.03
CA LEU A 145 19.94 0.05 -5.10
C LEU A 145 20.26 -0.45 -6.51
N LYS A 146 20.32 0.44 -7.49
CA LYS A 146 20.47 0.10 -8.92
C LYS A 146 19.43 -0.91 -9.39
N PHE A 147 18.26 -0.85 -8.80
CA PHE A 147 17.14 -1.74 -9.08
C PHE A 147 16.17 -1.04 -10.02
N SER A 148 15.89 -1.66 -11.17
CA SER A 148 14.82 -1.20 -12.06
C SER A 148 13.55 -2.00 -11.79
N PRO A 149 12.46 -1.38 -11.32
CA PRO A 149 11.20 -2.08 -11.04
C PRO A 149 10.44 -2.54 -12.30
N TYR A 150 11.03 -2.34 -13.50
CA TYR A 150 10.41 -2.64 -14.79
C TYR A 150 11.19 -3.70 -15.61
N MET A 151 11.91 -4.60 -14.95
CA MET A 151 12.44 -5.79 -15.62
C MET A 151 11.46 -6.94 -15.58
#